data_1867d3cb381b18299703e8e8e2b85629
#
_entry.id   1867d3cb381b18299703e8e8e2b85629
#
_cell.length_a   1.000
_cell.length_b   1.000
_cell.length_c   1.000
_cell.angle_alpha   90.00
_cell.angle_beta   90.00
_cell.angle_gamma   90.00
#
_symmetry.space_group_name_H-M   'P 1'
#
loop_
_entity.id
_entity.type
_entity.pdbx_description
1 polymer ?
#
loop_
_entity_poly.entity_id
_entity_poly.type
_entity_poly.pdbx_seq_one_letter_code
_entity_poly.pdbx_strand_id
1 'polypeptide(L)'
;MMTARIRSQELRISPSIFFDDDKNYLGSSYVSDLSQEDDSKDDNVTSTITVDVPTNIVQTLYESSDKEATMYVVAVLNKGTFTPQITAGENYNVFNAACQIALADAAKTDNFMMTSSNYLKDISGTQQTEMALTPITNKNVGLKSDDQTTSPDPVTIAVERVVAKVTVQDTETRPTDGATWTILGWGLNVTNKTFYPVKNFGGDQFLDLLASKYNTWQPNTSNKPWNNPTDMRSHWAVDPNYAAGQATITDMPNDFNEFSFSDPSSAEVKGALYCFENTTVETMQQRNATTSAVIVAQFYPKDFKEADKAGSWIKWNDAAYSKENDYATFVEKVVEDVDGDNQVITKYYKLDTNGTTTGNDGKKYSPLSEEDFICTYTTEGKEKIIFGKKNTTIGYKDAELQVALKDSEIKLYAITDDQASEVTSAPVEINKAIAKALTDNPPTVYYEGYCYYVVPIRHFAKGEVADYTGGEYQSNHLGRYGIVRNNYYQITINDITQPGEPITDPTVDPSTDKDDETNYWINVSIKVLSWKVRTQDVIL
;
A
#
# COMPACT_ATOMS: atom_id res chain seq x y z
N MET A 1 11.54 -9.29 21.23
CA MET A 1 12.70 -8.47 20.84
C MET A 1 13.51 -9.28 19.82
N MET A 2 13.18 -9.21 18.55
CA MET A 2 13.97 -9.87 17.52
C MET A 2 14.96 -8.84 16.97
N THR A 3 16.17 -8.96 17.38
CA THR A 3 17.31 -8.22 16.85
C THR A 3 17.64 -8.83 15.49
N ALA A 4 17.33 -8.14 14.40
CA ALA A 4 17.84 -8.55 13.09
C ALA A 4 19.34 -8.26 13.07
N ARG A 5 20.14 -9.28 13.39
CA ARG A 5 21.58 -9.27 13.12
C ARG A 5 21.75 -9.33 11.60
N ILE A 6 22.22 -8.25 11.02
CA ILE A 6 22.81 -8.35 9.68
C ILE A 6 24.17 -8.99 9.89
N ARG A 7 24.31 -10.23 9.41
CA ARG A 7 25.58 -10.93 9.41
C ARG A 7 26.57 -10.20 8.52
N SER A 8 27.80 -10.17 8.95
CA SER A 8 28.95 -9.42 8.47
C SER A 8 29.45 -9.75 7.06
N GLN A 9 28.69 -10.40 6.20
CA GLN A 9 29.27 -10.99 5.00
C GLN A 9 29.03 -10.29 3.67
N GLU A 10 28.23 -9.23 3.57
CA GLU A 10 27.87 -8.73 2.24
C GLU A 10 27.69 -7.20 2.10
N LEU A 11 28.52 -6.37 2.69
CA LEU A 11 28.63 -4.99 2.24
C LEU A 11 29.48 -4.96 0.96
N ARG A 12 28.85 -4.95 -0.20
CA ARG A 12 29.53 -4.97 -1.50
C ARG A 12 29.53 -3.59 -2.14
N ILE A 13 30.68 -3.26 -2.71
CA ILE A 13 30.94 -2.17 -3.67
C ILE A 13 30.14 -0.90 -3.44
N SER A 14 30.81 0.10 -2.95
CA SER A 14 30.23 1.41 -2.67
C SER A 14 30.96 2.46 -3.49
N PRO A 15 30.28 3.14 -4.44
CA PRO A 15 30.83 4.36 -4.96
C PRO A 15 30.81 5.44 -3.88
N SER A 16 31.98 6.02 -3.61
CA SER A 16 32.10 7.34 -3.00
C SER A 16 32.15 8.33 -4.12
N ILE A 17 31.23 9.27 -4.11
CA ILE A 17 31.02 10.27 -5.18
C ILE A 17 31.48 11.61 -4.65
N PHE A 18 32.42 12.25 -5.33
CA PHE A 18 33.09 13.44 -4.86
C PHE A 18 32.63 14.69 -5.63
N PHE A 19 32.49 15.78 -4.90
CA PHE A 19 32.06 17.08 -5.41
C PHE A 19 33.00 18.18 -4.88
N ASP A 20 33.17 19.25 -5.68
CA ASP A 20 33.87 20.48 -5.26
C ASP A 20 33.03 21.32 -4.29
N ASP A 21 33.52 22.48 -3.91
CA ASP A 21 32.85 23.46 -3.04
C ASP A 21 31.59 24.07 -3.66
N ASP A 22 31.55 24.14 -4.99
CA ASP A 22 30.37 24.53 -5.78
C ASP A 22 29.39 23.38 -6.02
N LYS A 23 29.73 22.17 -5.47
CA LYS A 23 28.97 20.93 -5.59
C LYS A 23 28.89 20.37 -7.00
N ASN A 24 29.93 20.61 -7.81
CA ASN A 24 30.09 19.98 -9.10
C ASN A 24 30.85 18.66 -8.96
N TYR A 25 30.46 17.67 -9.73
CA TYR A 25 31.02 16.33 -9.69
C TYR A 25 32.48 16.29 -10.17
N LEU A 26 33.33 15.74 -9.35
CA LEU A 26 34.77 15.59 -9.62
C LEU A 26 35.17 14.18 -10.05
N GLY A 27 34.49 13.19 -9.54
CA GLY A 27 34.83 11.79 -9.79
C GLY A 27 34.20 10.84 -8.76
N SER A 28 34.40 9.55 -8.96
CA SER A 28 33.95 8.54 -8.01
C SER A 28 35.03 7.47 -7.81
N SER A 29 35.02 6.90 -6.63
CA SER A 29 35.83 5.74 -6.27
C SER A 29 34.96 4.59 -5.82
N TYR A 30 35.45 3.37 -6.00
CA TYR A 30 34.72 2.15 -5.65
C TYR A 30 35.53 1.34 -4.64
N VAL A 31 34.90 0.92 -3.56
CA VAL A 31 35.48 0.00 -2.58
C VAL A 31 34.86 -1.37 -2.79
N SER A 32 35.69 -2.38 -3.00
CA SER A 32 35.24 -3.76 -3.26
C SER A 32 34.95 -4.57 -2.00
N ASP A 33 35.62 -4.28 -0.91
CA ASP A 33 35.51 -4.99 0.35
C ASP A 33 35.47 -4.02 1.53
N LEU A 34 34.44 -4.15 2.35
CA LEU A 34 34.28 -3.44 3.62
C LEU A 34 34.68 -4.41 4.73
N SER A 35 35.83 -4.18 5.38
CA SER A 35 36.15 -4.87 6.63
C SER A 35 35.25 -4.31 7.72
N GLN A 36 34.50 -5.19 8.38
CA GLN A 36 33.68 -4.82 9.54
C GLN A 36 34.55 -5.02 10.80
N GLU A 37 34.76 -3.95 11.55
CA GLU A 37 35.19 -4.08 12.93
C GLU A 37 33.96 -4.44 13.77
N ASP A 38 34.07 -5.55 14.49
CA ASP A 38 33.02 -6.05 15.39
C ASP A 38 33.06 -5.26 16.71
N ASP A 39 32.45 -4.08 16.72
CA ASP A 39 32.27 -3.33 17.94
C ASP A 39 30.94 -3.73 18.59
N SER A 40 31.01 -4.80 19.38
CA SER A 40 29.86 -5.48 19.99
C SER A 40 29.16 -4.67 21.10
N LYS A 41 29.50 -3.41 21.31
CA LYS A 41 29.07 -2.61 22.45
C LYS A 41 28.06 -1.51 22.14
N ASP A 42 27.88 -1.14 20.88
CA ASP A 42 26.92 -0.11 20.51
C ASP A 42 25.90 -0.62 19.50
N ASP A 43 24.66 -0.23 19.69
CA ASP A 43 23.53 -0.57 18.81
C ASP A 43 23.66 0.06 17.39
N ASN A 44 24.70 0.84 17.15
CA ASN A 44 25.08 1.42 15.87
C ASN A 44 26.18 0.58 15.24
N VAL A 45 25.95 0.07 14.05
CA VAL A 45 27.01 -0.59 13.28
C VAL A 45 27.87 0.50 12.66
N THR A 46 29.04 0.70 13.21
CA THR A 46 30.10 1.55 12.66
C THR A 46 31.08 0.65 11.92
N SER A 47 31.39 0.98 10.68
CA SER A 47 32.46 0.34 9.93
C SER A 47 33.41 1.42 9.45
N THR A 48 34.70 1.23 9.69
CA THR A 48 35.75 2.08 9.12
C THR A 48 36.17 1.48 7.80
N ILE A 49 36.15 2.28 6.74
CA ILE A 49 36.63 1.88 5.42
C ILE A 49 37.68 2.87 4.93
N THR A 50 38.63 2.34 4.17
CA THR A 50 39.57 3.19 3.43
C THR A 50 39.16 3.24 1.98
N VAL A 51 39.03 4.44 1.44
CA VAL A 51 38.62 4.72 0.06
C VAL A 51 39.81 5.33 -0.69
N ASP A 52 40.12 4.79 -1.87
CA ASP A 52 41.09 5.41 -2.75
C ASP A 52 40.47 6.66 -3.38
N VAL A 53 40.89 7.85 -2.96
CA VAL A 53 40.42 9.11 -3.50
C VAL A 53 41.07 9.36 -4.87
N PRO A 54 40.32 9.80 -5.90
CA PRO A 54 40.90 10.12 -7.20
C PRO A 54 42.02 11.16 -7.11
N THR A 55 43.09 10.96 -7.86
CA THR A 55 44.33 11.76 -7.78
C THR A 55 44.08 13.26 -7.99
N ASN A 56 43.20 13.62 -8.91
CA ASN A 56 42.81 15.01 -9.15
C ASN A 56 42.22 15.68 -7.91
N ILE A 57 41.44 14.96 -7.11
CA ILE A 57 40.83 15.46 -5.87
C ILE A 57 41.91 15.66 -4.80
N VAL A 58 42.79 14.66 -4.65
CA VAL A 58 43.92 14.76 -3.72
C VAL A 58 44.80 15.97 -4.06
N GLN A 59 45.14 16.14 -5.33
CA GLN A 59 45.95 17.28 -5.79
C GLN A 59 45.27 18.60 -5.46
N THR A 60 43.99 18.77 -5.76
CA THR A 60 43.27 20.01 -5.49
C THR A 60 43.24 20.35 -4.00
N LEU A 61 43.03 19.35 -3.11
CA LEU A 61 43.05 19.58 -1.66
C LEU A 61 44.44 19.94 -1.12
N TYR A 62 45.52 19.39 -1.71
CA TYR A 62 46.91 19.66 -1.26
C TYR A 62 47.54 20.88 -1.93
N GLU A 63 47.19 21.20 -3.18
CA GLU A 63 47.75 22.33 -3.93
C GLU A 63 46.99 23.63 -3.67
N SER A 64 45.79 23.57 -3.05
CA SER A 64 45.06 24.75 -2.62
C SER A 64 45.91 25.54 -1.63
N SER A 65 46.14 26.82 -1.95
CA SER A 65 46.76 27.76 -1.02
C SER A 65 45.84 28.05 0.18
N ASP A 66 44.58 27.72 0.06
CA ASP A 66 43.60 27.77 1.12
C ASP A 66 43.56 26.42 1.85
N LYS A 67 44.13 26.40 3.06
CA LYS A 67 44.14 25.22 3.92
C LYS A 67 42.75 24.79 4.40
N GLU A 68 41.73 25.56 4.12
CA GLU A 68 40.31 25.31 4.42
C GLU A 68 39.51 24.90 3.19
N ALA A 69 40.17 24.60 2.06
CA ALA A 69 39.47 24.06 0.89
C ALA A 69 38.65 22.84 1.29
N THR A 70 37.37 22.93 1.05
CA THR A 70 36.42 21.89 1.40
C THR A 70 35.90 21.24 0.13
N MET A 71 35.91 19.94 0.09
CA MET A 71 35.19 19.12 -0.90
C MET A 71 34.13 18.29 -0.21
N TYR A 72 33.29 17.64 -0.97
CA TYR A 72 32.19 16.88 -0.43
C TYR A 72 32.19 15.45 -0.96
N VAL A 73 31.70 14.52 -0.14
CA VAL A 73 31.53 13.13 -0.52
C VAL A 73 30.12 12.63 -0.21
N VAL A 74 29.55 11.84 -1.13
CA VAL A 74 28.30 11.08 -0.96
C VAL A 74 28.65 9.61 -1.09
N ALA A 75 28.15 8.79 -0.16
CA ALA A 75 28.27 7.34 -0.20
C ALA A 75 27.01 6.68 -0.74
N VAL A 76 27.19 5.66 -1.58
CA VAL A 76 26.11 4.77 -2.02
C VAL A 76 26.55 3.34 -1.71
N LEU A 77 25.90 2.69 -0.76
CA LEU A 77 26.19 1.30 -0.39
C LEU A 77 25.23 0.34 -1.09
N ASN A 78 25.74 -0.84 -1.44
CA ASN A 78 24.94 -1.92 -2.06
C ASN A 78 24.12 -1.42 -3.26
N LYS A 79 24.78 -0.70 -4.15
CA LYS A 79 24.13 0.04 -5.25
C LYS A 79 23.28 -0.83 -6.21
N GLY A 80 23.44 -2.15 -6.19
CA GLY A 80 22.78 -3.03 -7.14
C GLY A 80 23.07 -2.63 -8.59
N THR A 81 22.01 -2.42 -9.36
CA THR A 81 22.08 -1.92 -10.75
C THR A 81 22.15 -0.40 -10.84
N PHE A 82 22.02 0.32 -9.72
CA PHE A 82 22.10 1.78 -9.71
C PHE A 82 23.45 2.26 -10.26
N THR A 83 23.36 3.18 -11.20
CA THR A 83 24.52 3.85 -11.79
C THR A 83 24.25 5.36 -11.76
N PRO A 84 25.07 6.14 -11.03
CA PRO A 84 24.90 7.59 -11.02
C PRO A 84 24.96 8.15 -12.44
N GLN A 85 23.95 8.90 -12.81
CA GLN A 85 23.86 9.56 -14.13
C GLN A 85 24.41 10.96 -14.00
N ILE A 86 25.73 11.08 -13.85
CA ILE A 86 26.42 12.35 -13.68
C ILE A 86 27.77 12.32 -14.39
N THR A 87 28.13 13.43 -15.05
CA THR A 87 29.43 13.61 -15.72
C THR A 87 30.24 14.73 -15.05
N ALA A 88 31.56 14.72 -15.24
CA ALA A 88 32.46 15.68 -14.61
C ALA A 88 32.03 17.12 -14.87
N GLY A 89 31.95 17.93 -13.80
CA GLY A 89 31.52 19.31 -13.82
C GLY A 89 30.00 19.53 -13.70
N GLU A 90 29.17 18.49 -13.73
CA GLU A 90 27.75 18.60 -13.46
C GLU A 90 27.47 18.75 -11.96
N ASN A 91 26.41 19.48 -11.62
CA ASN A 91 26.06 19.76 -10.24
C ASN A 91 25.41 18.55 -9.54
N TYR A 92 25.53 18.51 -8.21
CA TYR A 92 24.91 17.49 -7.34
C TYR A 92 23.41 17.24 -7.63
N ASN A 93 22.67 18.25 -8.06
CA ASN A 93 21.26 18.09 -8.39
C ASN A 93 21.02 17.13 -9.56
N VAL A 94 22.00 16.98 -10.47
CA VAL A 94 21.94 15.99 -11.57
C VAL A 94 22.12 14.58 -10.99
N PHE A 95 23.06 14.40 -10.06
CA PHE A 95 23.21 13.14 -9.33
C PHE A 95 21.95 12.76 -8.56
N ASN A 96 21.35 13.73 -7.87
CA ASN A 96 20.15 13.51 -7.05
C ASN A 96 18.84 13.71 -7.84
N ALA A 97 18.87 13.54 -9.15
CA ALA A 97 17.64 13.51 -9.94
C ALA A 97 16.85 12.22 -9.68
N ALA A 98 15.53 12.31 -9.87
CA ALA A 98 14.67 11.14 -9.77
C ALA A 98 15.11 10.02 -10.72
N CYS A 99 15.18 8.81 -10.23
CA CYS A 99 15.65 7.67 -10.99
C CYS A 99 14.81 6.41 -10.73
N GLN A 100 15.02 5.39 -11.56
CA GLN A 100 14.38 4.08 -11.45
C GLN A 100 15.43 2.98 -11.37
N ILE A 101 15.23 2.06 -10.45
CA ILE A 101 15.90 0.76 -10.41
C ILE A 101 14.88 -0.31 -10.06
N ALA A 102 15.19 -1.57 -10.35
CA ALA A 102 14.33 -2.66 -9.89
C ALA A 102 14.27 -2.68 -8.36
N LEU A 103 13.07 -2.72 -7.79
CA LEU A 103 12.90 -2.79 -6.34
C LEU A 103 13.65 -3.97 -5.72
N ALA A 104 13.73 -5.11 -6.42
CA ALA A 104 14.49 -6.28 -6.00
C ALA A 104 16.00 -6.02 -5.85
N ASP A 105 16.55 -5.06 -6.59
CA ASP A 105 17.95 -4.66 -6.46
C ASP A 105 18.16 -3.72 -5.26
N ALA A 106 17.19 -2.82 -5.02
CA ALA A 106 17.24 -1.91 -3.87
C ALA A 106 16.93 -2.60 -2.54
N ALA A 107 16.08 -3.62 -2.57
CA ALA A 107 15.55 -4.32 -1.38
C ALA A 107 16.06 -5.75 -1.24
N LYS A 108 17.23 -6.05 -1.78
CA LYS A 108 17.83 -7.39 -1.65
C LYS A 108 18.11 -7.68 -0.18
N THR A 109 17.55 -8.78 0.34
CA THR A 109 17.73 -9.22 1.73
C THR A 109 19.22 -9.26 2.09
N ASP A 110 19.56 -8.69 3.23
CA ASP A 110 20.92 -8.50 3.76
C ASP A 110 21.82 -7.55 2.95
N ASN A 111 21.32 -6.98 1.84
CA ASN A 111 22.08 -6.15 0.91
C ASN A 111 21.27 -4.94 0.41
N PHE A 112 20.55 -4.29 1.32
CA PHE A 112 19.74 -3.12 0.98
C PHE A 112 20.61 -1.99 0.42
N MET A 113 20.16 -1.37 -0.67
CA MET A 113 20.76 -0.13 -1.14
C MET A 113 20.61 0.96 -0.07
N MET A 114 21.71 1.62 0.26
CA MET A 114 21.74 2.75 1.18
C MET A 114 22.49 3.91 0.56
N THR A 115 22.09 5.12 0.89
CA THR A 115 22.75 6.34 0.44
C THR A 115 22.99 7.27 1.60
N SER A 116 23.88 8.24 1.43
CA SER A 116 24.08 9.28 2.41
C SER A 116 22.77 9.88 2.84
N SER A 117 22.58 10.03 4.14
CA SER A 117 21.35 10.57 4.72
C SER A 117 21.42 12.08 4.80
N ASN A 118 20.35 12.73 4.40
CA ASN A 118 20.18 14.18 4.56
C ASN A 118 19.73 14.50 5.99
N TYR A 119 20.23 15.59 6.56
CA TYR A 119 19.90 16.03 7.91
C TYR A 119 19.31 17.44 7.90
N LEU A 120 18.39 17.68 8.81
CA LEU A 120 18.03 19.03 9.22
C LEU A 120 18.81 19.37 10.48
N LYS A 121 19.70 20.33 10.41
CA LYS A 121 20.65 20.63 11.50
C LYS A 121 20.09 21.54 12.57
N ASP A 122 19.15 22.40 12.23
CA ASP A 122 18.55 23.35 13.18
C ASP A 122 17.10 23.67 12.81
N ILE A 123 16.25 23.71 13.83
CA ILE A 123 14.80 23.96 13.70
C ILE A 123 14.45 25.32 14.30
N SER A 124 15.42 26.05 14.79
CA SER A 124 15.20 27.31 15.49
C SER A 124 15.04 28.53 14.58
N GLY A 125 14.68 28.33 13.29
CA GLY A 125 14.25 29.43 12.40
C GLY A 125 15.29 29.98 11.44
N THR A 126 16.52 29.52 11.47
CA THR A 126 17.57 29.77 10.45
C THR A 126 18.03 28.41 9.92
N GLN A 127 17.20 27.80 9.11
CA GLN A 127 17.38 26.41 8.74
C GLN A 127 18.40 26.27 7.64
N GLN A 128 19.37 25.45 7.90
CA GLN A 128 20.21 24.90 6.86
C GLN A 128 19.88 23.42 6.72
N THR A 129 19.28 23.04 5.60
CA THR A 129 19.38 21.70 5.10
C THR A 129 20.84 21.47 4.78
N GLU A 130 21.51 20.73 5.62
CA GLU A 130 22.76 20.15 5.15
C GLU A 130 22.38 19.09 4.12
N MET A 131 22.77 19.32 2.90
CA MET A 131 22.75 18.27 1.89
C MET A 131 23.51 17.06 2.45
N ALA A 132 23.18 15.86 2.01
CA ALA A 132 23.91 14.63 2.38
C ALA A 132 25.36 14.62 1.88
N LEU A 133 25.93 15.78 1.70
CA LEU A 133 27.29 16.05 1.27
C LEU A 133 28.16 16.16 2.51
N THR A 134 28.91 15.10 2.81
CA THR A 134 29.85 15.11 3.94
C THR A 134 31.09 15.89 3.55
N PRO A 135 31.48 16.95 4.29
CA PRO A 135 32.67 17.74 3.97
C PRO A 135 33.93 16.94 4.24
N ILE A 136 34.90 17.06 3.34
CA ILE A 136 36.25 16.53 3.46
C ILE A 136 37.26 17.65 3.24
N THR A 137 38.38 17.58 3.96
CA THR A 137 39.48 18.55 3.91
C THR A 137 40.80 17.77 3.72
N ASN A 138 41.88 18.50 3.59
CA ASN A 138 43.23 17.90 3.53
C ASN A 138 43.63 17.08 4.76
N LYS A 139 42.90 17.19 5.88
CA LYS A 139 43.11 16.35 7.09
C LYS A 139 42.54 14.94 6.91
N ASN A 140 41.53 14.82 6.05
CA ASN A 140 40.80 13.57 5.83
C ASN A 140 41.38 12.72 4.69
N VAL A 141 42.36 13.27 3.96
CA VAL A 141 42.97 12.63 2.79
C VAL A 141 44.49 12.46 3.02
N GLY A 142 44.99 11.27 2.86
CA GLY A 142 46.41 10.96 3.00
C GLY A 142 47.05 10.60 1.66
N LEU A 143 48.34 10.92 1.48
CA LEU A 143 49.11 10.41 0.36
C LEU A 143 49.52 8.94 0.66
N LYS A 144 49.30 8.06 -0.29
CA LYS A 144 49.68 6.66 -0.21
C LYS A 144 51.21 6.53 -0.39
N SER A 145 51.96 6.78 0.69
CA SER A 145 53.42 6.56 0.70
C SER A 145 53.80 5.66 1.86
N ASP A 146 54.82 4.82 1.65
CA ASP A 146 55.31 3.86 2.64
C ASP A 146 55.89 4.52 3.92
N ASP A 147 56.02 5.83 3.92
CA ASP A 147 56.62 6.62 5.02
C ASP A 147 55.60 7.43 5.86
N GLN A 148 54.31 7.27 5.66
CA GLN A 148 53.33 8.01 6.47
C GLN A 148 53.18 7.44 7.88
N THR A 149 53.60 8.23 8.85
CA THR A 149 53.47 7.91 10.29
C THR A 149 52.10 8.28 10.89
N THR A 150 51.24 8.97 10.15
CA THR A 150 49.93 9.39 10.61
C THR A 150 48.84 9.04 9.57
N SER A 151 47.84 8.28 10.01
CA SER A 151 46.64 8.05 9.21
C SER A 151 45.83 9.35 9.09
N PRO A 152 45.14 9.59 7.96
CA PRO A 152 44.18 10.69 7.85
C PRO A 152 43.07 10.60 8.89
N ASP A 153 42.51 11.74 9.29
CA ASP A 153 41.36 11.76 10.18
C ASP A 153 40.13 11.16 9.45
N PRO A 154 39.41 10.21 10.05
CA PRO A 154 38.24 9.62 9.41
C PRO A 154 37.09 10.63 9.32
N VAL A 155 36.24 10.47 8.30
CA VAL A 155 34.98 11.20 8.15
C VAL A 155 33.79 10.29 8.41
N THR A 156 32.87 10.73 9.22
CA THR A 156 31.65 9.96 9.49
C THR A 156 30.57 10.31 8.46
N ILE A 157 30.14 9.30 7.71
CA ILE A 157 29.04 9.42 6.74
C ILE A 157 27.87 8.61 7.26
N ALA A 158 26.77 9.27 7.55
CA ALA A 158 25.54 8.61 7.88
C ALA A 158 24.78 8.17 6.62
N VAL A 159 24.30 6.95 6.61
CA VAL A 159 23.56 6.39 5.48
C VAL A 159 22.20 5.85 5.91
N GLU A 160 21.25 5.89 5.00
CA GLU A 160 19.90 5.35 5.18
C GLU A 160 19.50 4.46 3.99
N ARG A 161 18.64 3.47 4.24
CA ARG A 161 18.07 2.64 3.19
C ARG A 161 17.14 3.46 2.31
N VAL A 162 17.20 3.24 1.00
CA VAL A 162 16.30 3.92 0.04
C VAL A 162 14.88 3.36 0.04
N VAL A 163 14.66 2.24 0.71
CA VAL A 163 13.35 1.57 0.81
C VAL A 163 12.80 1.57 2.22
N ALA A 164 11.49 1.46 2.34
CA ALA A 164 10.77 1.15 3.56
C ALA A 164 10.44 -0.35 3.61
N LYS A 165 10.21 -0.86 4.82
CA LYS A 165 9.76 -2.23 5.10
C LYS A 165 8.33 -2.20 5.64
N VAL A 166 7.48 -3.07 5.12
CA VAL A 166 6.11 -3.25 5.61
C VAL A 166 5.89 -4.71 5.98
N THR A 167 5.19 -4.97 7.06
CA THR A 167 4.67 -6.30 7.41
C THR A 167 3.24 -6.19 7.86
N VAL A 168 2.46 -7.23 7.56
CA VAL A 168 1.12 -7.43 8.08
C VAL A 168 1.14 -8.69 8.96
N GLN A 169 0.49 -8.62 10.11
CA GLN A 169 0.26 -9.76 10.99
C GLN A 169 -1.15 -9.69 11.57
N ASP A 170 -1.72 -10.82 11.93
CA ASP A 170 -2.96 -10.84 12.68
C ASP A 170 -2.71 -11.27 14.14
N THR A 171 -3.64 -10.95 15.03
CA THR A 171 -3.53 -11.28 16.43
C THR A 171 -3.84 -12.74 16.74
N GLU A 172 -4.33 -13.51 15.74
CA GLU A 172 -4.79 -14.91 15.87
C GLU A 172 -5.95 -15.10 16.90
N THR A 173 -6.37 -14.01 17.54
CA THR A 173 -7.48 -14.04 18.52
C THR A 173 -8.76 -13.70 17.79
N ARG A 174 -9.74 -14.61 17.85
CA ARG A 174 -11.06 -14.41 17.24
C ARG A 174 -12.11 -14.28 18.34
N PRO A 175 -13.06 -13.33 18.20
CA PRO A 175 -14.25 -13.31 19.06
C PRO A 175 -15.01 -14.63 18.93
N THR A 176 -15.48 -15.19 20.03
CA THR A 176 -16.22 -16.46 20.03
C THR A 176 -17.62 -16.34 19.44
N ASP A 177 -18.16 -15.13 19.42
CA ASP A 177 -19.53 -14.77 18.97
C ASP A 177 -19.54 -13.77 17.80
N GLY A 178 -18.37 -13.54 17.19
CA GLY A 178 -18.18 -12.59 16.08
C GLY A 178 -18.27 -13.24 14.70
N ALA A 179 -18.02 -12.43 13.68
CA ALA A 179 -17.83 -12.90 12.32
C ALA A 179 -16.63 -13.87 12.24
N THR A 180 -16.69 -14.79 11.29
CA THR A 180 -15.57 -15.71 11.02
C THR A 180 -14.74 -15.15 9.86
N TRP A 181 -13.43 -14.98 10.07
CA TRP A 181 -12.56 -14.51 9.02
C TRP A 181 -11.17 -15.18 9.08
N THR A 182 -10.54 -15.23 7.93
CA THR A 182 -9.19 -15.79 7.77
C THR A 182 -8.41 -14.94 6.79
N ILE A 183 -7.21 -14.51 7.13
CA ILE A 183 -6.34 -13.77 6.23
C ILE A 183 -5.64 -14.74 5.29
N LEU A 184 -5.83 -14.54 4.00
CA LEU A 184 -5.18 -15.32 2.95
C LEU A 184 -3.76 -14.82 2.68
N GLY A 185 -3.60 -13.50 2.66
CA GLY A 185 -2.33 -12.82 2.42
C GLY A 185 -2.56 -11.32 2.20
N TRP A 186 -1.51 -10.64 1.73
CA TRP A 186 -1.56 -9.19 1.53
C TRP A 186 -0.55 -8.71 0.50
N GLY A 187 -0.71 -7.48 0.03
CA GLY A 187 0.22 -6.80 -0.85
C GLY A 187 0.22 -5.30 -0.64
N LEU A 188 1.03 -4.59 -1.41
CA LEU A 188 1.07 -3.11 -1.41
C LEU A 188 0.46 -2.57 -2.68
N ASN A 189 -0.35 -1.54 -2.56
CA ASN A 189 -0.93 -0.78 -3.66
C ASN A 189 -0.39 0.64 -3.67
N VAL A 190 -0.31 1.27 -4.83
CA VAL A 190 0.19 2.63 -5.02
C VAL A 190 1.62 2.79 -4.47
N THR A 191 2.56 2.01 -5.01
CA THR A 191 3.98 2.11 -4.64
C THR A 191 4.78 2.83 -5.73
N ASN A 192 5.67 3.72 -5.33
CA ASN A 192 6.48 4.50 -6.26
C ASN A 192 7.35 3.63 -7.16
N LYS A 193 7.44 3.99 -8.44
CA LYS A 193 8.39 3.44 -9.41
C LYS A 193 9.71 4.19 -9.41
N THR A 194 9.69 5.45 -9.00
CA THR A 194 10.83 6.35 -8.96
C THR A 194 11.21 6.73 -7.52
N PHE A 195 12.46 7.10 -7.33
CA PHE A 195 12.95 7.61 -6.05
C PHE A 195 14.10 8.61 -6.28
N TYR A 196 14.38 9.46 -5.30
CA TYR A 196 15.62 10.21 -5.25
C TYR A 196 16.72 9.36 -4.61
N PRO A 197 17.94 9.30 -5.17
CA PRO A 197 19.06 8.61 -4.52
C PRO A 197 19.26 9.07 -3.08
N VAL A 198 19.34 10.36 -2.87
CA VAL A 198 19.37 10.99 -1.54
C VAL A 198 18.02 11.67 -1.28
N LYS A 199 17.52 11.58 -0.06
CA LYS A 199 16.27 12.21 0.34
C LYS A 199 16.25 13.69 0.00
N ASN A 200 15.21 14.16 -0.69
CA ASN A 200 15.08 15.53 -1.14
C ASN A 200 14.10 16.29 -0.25
N PHE A 201 14.56 17.32 0.43
CA PHE A 201 13.69 18.17 1.26
C PHE A 201 13.17 19.42 0.54
N GLY A 202 13.48 19.61 -0.76
CA GLY A 202 12.81 20.55 -1.68
C GLY A 202 12.92 21.99 -1.33
N GLY A 203 13.86 22.67 -1.00
CA GLY A 203 13.97 24.11 -0.78
C GLY A 203 13.07 24.66 0.35
N ASP A 204 13.07 25.96 0.49
CA ASP A 204 12.57 26.68 1.67
C ASP A 204 11.10 26.41 2.02
N GLN A 205 10.22 26.30 1.03
CA GLN A 205 8.77 26.14 1.29
C GLN A 205 8.42 24.83 2.00
N PHE A 206 9.08 23.74 1.64
CA PHE A 206 8.83 22.45 2.26
C PHE A 206 9.44 22.38 3.67
N LEU A 207 10.58 23.03 3.85
CA LEU A 207 11.23 23.18 5.15
C LEU A 207 10.41 24.03 6.11
N ASP A 208 9.82 25.12 5.62
CA ASP A 208 8.90 25.94 6.41
C ASP A 208 7.68 25.14 6.87
N LEU A 209 7.15 24.29 6.01
CA LEU A 209 6.07 23.38 6.36
C LEU A 209 6.49 22.37 7.43
N LEU A 210 7.66 21.75 7.27
CA LEU A 210 8.23 20.85 8.27
C LEU A 210 8.52 21.58 9.59
N ALA A 211 9.08 22.78 9.53
CA ALA A 211 9.39 23.58 10.71
C ALA A 211 8.13 23.98 11.48
N SER A 212 7.08 24.44 10.79
CA SER A 212 5.82 24.78 11.41
C SER A 212 5.16 23.57 12.09
N LYS A 213 5.23 22.40 11.46
CA LYS A 213 4.74 21.15 12.00
C LYS A 213 5.62 20.62 13.13
N TYR A 214 6.92 20.76 13.01
CA TYR A 214 7.87 20.32 14.03
C TYR A 214 7.69 21.07 15.34
N ASN A 215 7.39 22.38 15.30
CA ASN A 215 7.05 23.14 16.49
C ASN A 215 5.77 22.64 17.19
N THR A 216 4.86 22.03 16.43
CA THR A 216 3.67 21.34 16.96
C THR A 216 3.93 19.90 17.35
N TRP A 217 4.94 19.27 16.77
CA TRP A 217 5.30 17.88 17.01
C TRP A 217 6.42 17.69 18.02
N GLN A 218 6.80 18.69 18.77
CA GLN A 218 7.78 18.47 19.83
C GLN A 218 7.32 17.30 20.68
N PRO A 219 7.83 16.10 20.44
CA PRO A 219 7.45 14.98 21.25
C PRO A 219 8.03 15.20 22.62
N ASN A 220 7.18 15.13 23.58
CA ASN A 220 7.49 15.20 24.98
C ASN A 220 8.68 14.26 25.27
N THR A 221 9.85 14.85 25.34
CA THR A 221 11.06 14.57 26.13
C THR A 221 11.49 13.14 26.48
N SER A 222 10.96 12.08 26.00
CA SER A 222 11.41 10.76 26.41
C SER A 222 12.04 9.96 25.26
N ASN A 223 13.38 10.05 25.21
CA ASN A 223 14.33 9.03 24.70
C ASN A 223 13.98 8.23 23.43
N LYS A 224 13.36 8.85 22.45
CA LYS A 224 13.22 8.19 21.14
C LYS A 224 14.28 8.77 20.20
N PRO A 225 15.09 7.93 19.51
CA PRO A 225 16.22 8.41 18.69
C PRO A 225 15.84 9.34 17.55
N TRP A 226 14.59 9.31 17.09
CA TRP A 226 14.06 10.25 16.07
C TRP A 226 13.55 11.57 16.64
N ASN A 227 13.57 11.75 17.95
CA ASN A 227 13.18 12.98 18.63
C ASN A 227 14.35 13.94 18.83
N ASN A 228 15.54 13.54 18.41
CA ASN A 228 16.68 14.42 18.45
C ASN A 228 16.57 15.40 17.27
N PRO A 229 16.46 16.70 17.51
CA PRO A 229 16.40 17.72 16.45
C PRO A 229 17.56 17.66 15.48
N THR A 230 18.69 17.08 15.88
CA THR A 230 19.88 16.90 15.04
C THR A 230 19.81 15.65 14.14
N ASP A 231 18.82 14.76 14.33
CA ASP A 231 18.75 13.45 13.66
C ASP A 231 17.39 13.21 12.99
N MET A 232 16.87 14.16 12.22
CA MET A 232 15.55 14.12 11.60
C MET A 232 15.47 13.22 10.35
N ARG A 233 15.94 11.98 10.44
CA ARG A 233 16.06 11.05 9.30
C ARG A 233 14.75 10.45 8.83
N SER A 234 13.75 10.43 9.68
CA SER A 234 12.46 9.79 9.40
C SER A 234 11.39 10.78 8.95
N HIS A 235 11.78 11.95 8.45
CA HIS A 235 10.82 12.97 8.13
C HIS A 235 10.36 12.92 6.69
N TRP A 236 9.20 13.54 6.50
CA TRP A 236 8.56 13.75 5.22
C TRP A 236 9.50 14.48 4.27
N ALA A 237 9.63 13.98 3.06
CA ALA A 237 10.49 14.55 2.03
C ALA A 237 9.69 14.79 0.74
N VAL A 238 10.29 15.42 -0.24
CA VAL A 238 9.67 15.61 -1.55
C VAL A 238 9.68 14.29 -2.30
N ASP A 239 8.51 13.86 -2.73
CA ASP A 239 8.35 12.71 -3.61
C ASP A 239 8.66 13.11 -5.06
N PRO A 240 9.36 12.27 -5.84
CA PRO A 240 9.63 12.54 -7.26
C PRO A 240 8.40 12.86 -8.10
N ASN A 241 7.26 12.25 -7.79
CA ASN A 241 6.01 12.45 -8.51
C ASN A 241 5.42 13.85 -8.32
N TYR A 242 5.86 14.58 -7.28
CA TYR A 242 5.35 15.92 -6.93
C TYR A 242 6.41 17.01 -6.97
N ALA A 243 7.65 16.70 -7.36
CA ALA A 243 8.79 17.61 -7.29
C ALA A 243 8.67 18.87 -8.15
N ALA A 244 7.92 18.81 -9.24
CA ALA A 244 7.73 19.95 -10.16
C ALA A 244 6.56 20.86 -9.78
N GLY A 245 6.03 20.80 -8.57
CA GLY A 245 4.82 21.52 -8.17
C GLY A 245 3.56 20.93 -8.82
N GLN A 246 3.61 19.71 -9.29
CA GLN A 246 2.43 19.00 -9.79
C GLN A 246 1.45 18.79 -8.65
N ALA A 247 0.30 19.43 -8.78
CA ALA A 247 -0.79 19.29 -7.82
C ALA A 247 -1.70 18.08 -8.10
N THR A 248 -1.47 17.37 -9.21
CA THR A 248 -2.32 16.27 -9.67
C THR A 248 -1.47 15.17 -10.29
N ILE A 249 -1.80 13.92 -9.99
CA ILE A 249 -1.28 12.75 -10.71
C ILE A 249 -2.11 12.61 -11.99
N THR A 250 -1.43 12.66 -13.11
CA THR A 250 -2.08 12.62 -14.43
C THR A 250 -2.07 11.22 -15.06
N ASP A 251 -1.21 10.34 -14.59
CA ASP A 251 -1.05 8.99 -15.14
C ASP A 251 -0.58 7.98 -14.07
N MET A 252 -1.53 7.49 -13.29
CA MET A 252 -1.28 6.52 -12.22
C MET A 252 -0.48 5.28 -12.66
N PRO A 253 -0.79 4.62 -13.80
CA PRO A 253 -0.05 3.44 -14.23
C PRO A 253 1.42 3.69 -14.54
N ASN A 254 1.80 4.92 -14.87
CA ASN A 254 3.20 5.27 -15.11
C ASN A 254 3.94 5.67 -13.83
N ASP A 255 3.26 6.31 -12.89
CA ASP A 255 3.85 6.88 -11.67
C ASP A 255 3.97 5.84 -10.55
N PHE A 256 2.99 4.93 -10.45
CA PHE A 256 2.92 3.94 -9.37
C PHE A 256 2.77 2.51 -9.88
N ASN A 257 3.15 1.56 -9.02
CA ASN A 257 2.76 0.16 -9.19
C ASN A 257 1.43 -0.05 -8.47
N GLU A 258 0.47 -0.64 -9.17
CA GLU A 258 -0.81 -1.04 -8.63
C GLU A 258 -0.75 -2.49 -8.13
N PHE A 259 -1.55 -2.79 -7.12
CA PHE A 259 -1.70 -4.14 -6.63
C PHE A 259 -2.52 -4.98 -7.61
N SER A 260 -2.03 -6.18 -7.91
CA SER A 260 -2.78 -7.22 -8.61
C SER A 260 -2.86 -8.47 -7.75
N PHE A 261 -4.05 -9.10 -7.68
CA PHE A 261 -4.21 -10.36 -6.93
C PHE A 261 -3.32 -11.48 -7.47
N SER A 262 -3.00 -11.46 -8.75
CA SER A 262 -2.11 -12.45 -9.39
C SER A 262 -0.62 -12.18 -9.16
N ASP A 263 -0.26 -11.06 -8.52
CA ASP A 263 1.13 -10.70 -8.30
C ASP A 263 1.83 -11.72 -7.38
N PRO A 264 2.86 -12.44 -7.86
CA PRO A 264 3.60 -13.40 -7.05
C PRO A 264 4.42 -12.73 -5.92
N SER A 265 4.62 -11.41 -5.95
CA SER A 265 5.31 -10.66 -4.90
C SER A 265 4.45 -10.41 -3.66
N SER A 266 3.12 -10.63 -3.77
CA SER A 266 2.24 -10.53 -2.61
C SER A 266 2.69 -11.46 -1.49
N ALA A 267 2.72 -10.94 -0.25
CA ALA A 267 3.24 -11.67 0.89
C ALA A 267 2.16 -12.57 1.51
N GLU A 268 2.60 -13.69 2.06
CA GLU A 268 1.79 -14.41 3.04
C GLU A 268 1.71 -13.61 4.35
N VAL A 269 0.73 -13.91 5.18
CA VAL A 269 0.67 -13.38 6.55
C VAL A 269 2.02 -13.65 7.24
N LYS A 270 2.58 -12.63 7.91
CA LYS A 270 3.93 -12.64 8.54
C LYS A 270 5.12 -12.50 7.58
N GLY A 271 4.91 -12.38 6.29
CA GLY A 271 5.96 -11.99 5.34
C GLY A 271 6.34 -10.51 5.45
N ALA A 272 7.30 -10.08 4.65
CA ALA A 272 7.66 -8.68 4.53
C ALA A 272 7.69 -8.27 3.06
N LEU A 273 7.20 -7.07 2.78
CA LEU A 273 7.33 -6.39 1.49
C LEU A 273 8.12 -5.09 1.69
N TYR A 274 8.67 -4.62 0.61
CA TYR A 274 9.44 -3.39 0.56
C TYR A 274 8.88 -2.48 -0.53
N CYS A 275 9.07 -1.17 -0.37
CA CYS A 275 8.73 -0.19 -1.39
C CYS A 275 9.62 1.05 -1.26
N PHE A 276 9.70 1.84 -2.33
CA PHE A 276 10.31 3.15 -2.27
C PHE A 276 9.44 4.11 -1.44
N GLU A 277 10.02 5.23 -1.03
CA GLU A 277 9.32 6.30 -0.35
C GLU A 277 8.17 6.82 -1.21
N ASN A 278 7.00 6.98 -0.59
CA ASN A 278 5.83 7.62 -1.18
C ASN A 278 5.28 8.64 -0.19
N THR A 279 5.55 9.91 -0.45
CA THR A 279 5.17 11.04 0.38
C THR A 279 4.35 12.02 -0.45
N THR A 280 3.08 12.19 -0.10
CA THR A 280 2.18 13.06 -0.85
C THR A 280 2.38 14.53 -0.53
N VAL A 281 1.78 15.39 -1.36
CA VAL A 281 1.61 16.83 -1.10
C VAL A 281 0.21 17.10 -0.54
N GLU A 282 -0.01 18.32 -0.02
CA GLU A 282 -1.28 18.70 0.63
C GLU A 282 -2.51 18.38 -0.20
N THR A 283 -2.47 18.67 -1.50
CA THR A 283 -3.60 18.51 -2.42
C THR A 283 -3.83 17.06 -2.90
N MET A 284 -2.90 16.16 -2.60
CA MET A 284 -2.90 14.78 -3.09
C MET A 284 -3.01 13.73 -1.96
N GLN A 285 -3.63 14.10 -0.85
CA GLN A 285 -3.95 13.17 0.23
C GLN A 285 -5.17 12.31 -0.16
N GLN A 286 -4.98 11.47 -1.17
CA GLN A 286 -6.00 10.62 -1.80
C GLN A 286 -5.49 9.18 -1.88
N ARG A 287 -6.41 8.23 -1.96
CA ARG A 287 -6.07 6.80 -2.02
C ARG A 287 -5.25 6.43 -3.26
N ASN A 288 -5.49 7.09 -4.39
CA ASN A 288 -4.73 6.88 -5.62
C ASN A 288 -3.31 7.48 -5.59
N ALA A 289 -2.95 8.22 -4.55
CA ALA A 289 -1.65 8.84 -4.37
C ALA A 289 -0.88 8.27 -3.17
N THR A 290 -1.56 7.52 -2.30
CA THR A 290 -1.02 7.08 -1.01
C THR A 290 -0.84 5.57 -0.96
N THR A 291 0.34 5.11 -0.59
CA THR A 291 0.60 3.67 -0.44
C THR A 291 -0.29 3.07 0.63
N SER A 292 -0.94 1.97 0.28
CA SER A 292 -1.81 1.19 1.14
C SER A 292 -1.43 -0.29 1.17
N ALA A 293 -1.83 -0.98 2.22
CA ALA A 293 -1.81 -2.44 2.27
C ALA A 293 -3.17 -2.97 1.83
N VAL A 294 -3.18 -3.86 0.84
CA VAL A 294 -4.36 -4.63 0.43
C VAL A 294 -4.33 -5.96 1.16
N ILE A 295 -5.31 -6.20 2.00
CA ILE A 295 -5.43 -7.42 2.81
C ILE A 295 -6.51 -8.30 2.19
N VAL A 296 -6.14 -9.50 1.77
CA VAL A 296 -7.06 -10.49 1.18
C VAL A 296 -7.52 -11.44 2.28
N ALA A 297 -8.82 -11.53 2.46
CA ALA A 297 -9.43 -12.35 3.50
C ALA A 297 -10.61 -13.16 2.97
N GLN A 298 -10.92 -14.23 3.69
CA GLN A 298 -12.20 -14.92 3.62
C GLN A 298 -13.02 -14.47 4.83
N PHE A 299 -14.25 -14.04 4.60
CA PHE A 299 -15.14 -13.50 5.62
C PHE A 299 -16.53 -14.10 5.55
N TYR A 300 -17.06 -14.48 6.70
CA TYR A 300 -18.45 -14.92 6.85
C TYR A 300 -19.13 -14.17 8.00
N PRO A 301 -20.36 -13.67 7.79
CA PRO A 301 -21.15 -12.98 8.81
C PRO A 301 -21.34 -13.82 10.08
N LYS A 302 -21.44 -13.14 11.23
CA LYS A 302 -21.58 -13.79 12.55
C LYS A 302 -22.82 -14.67 12.67
N ASP A 303 -23.88 -14.37 11.94
CA ASP A 303 -25.17 -15.07 12.01
C ASP A 303 -25.21 -16.33 11.14
N PHE A 304 -24.14 -16.62 10.38
CA PHE A 304 -24.05 -17.83 9.58
C PHE A 304 -23.79 -19.05 10.46
N LYS A 305 -24.54 -20.13 10.21
CA LYS A 305 -24.27 -21.44 10.80
C LYS A 305 -22.94 -21.99 10.26
N GLU A 306 -22.36 -22.96 10.92
CA GLU A 306 -21.09 -23.55 10.50
C GLU A 306 -21.12 -24.14 9.09
N ALA A 307 -22.27 -24.72 8.68
CA ALA A 307 -22.47 -25.24 7.33
C ALA A 307 -22.47 -24.14 6.25
N ASP A 308 -22.87 -22.92 6.61
CA ASP A 308 -22.97 -21.77 5.70
C ASP A 308 -21.62 -21.05 5.52
N LYS A 309 -20.64 -21.37 6.35
CA LYS A 309 -19.28 -20.83 6.30
C LYS A 309 -18.38 -21.55 5.27
N ALA A 310 -18.99 -22.18 4.28
CA ALA A 310 -18.34 -22.84 3.16
C ALA A 310 -19.09 -22.54 1.87
N GLY A 311 -18.57 -21.63 1.07
CA GLY A 311 -19.14 -21.28 -0.23
C GLY A 311 -19.40 -19.80 -0.39
N SER A 312 -19.97 -19.44 -1.53
CA SER A 312 -20.31 -18.06 -1.85
C SER A 312 -21.57 -17.59 -1.13
N TRP A 313 -21.65 -16.32 -0.83
CA TRP A 313 -22.81 -15.72 -0.19
C TRP A 313 -23.13 -14.34 -0.80
N ILE A 314 -24.35 -13.86 -0.60
CA ILE A 314 -24.86 -12.61 -1.17
C ILE A 314 -25.14 -11.62 -0.04
N LYS A 315 -24.72 -10.36 -0.22
CA LYS A 315 -25.17 -9.22 0.59
C LYS A 315 -26.21 -8.43 -0.21
N TRP A 316 -27.35 -8.18 0.38
CA TRP A 316 -28.43 -7.39 -0.22
C TRP A 316 -29.34 -6.78 0.85
N ASN A 317 -29.67 -5.49 0.74
CA ASN A 317 -30.49 -4.76 1.73
C ASN A 317 -30.02 -4.97 3.18
N ASP A 318 -28.69 -4.78 3.42
CA ASP A 318 -28.03 -4.97 4.71
C ASP A 318 -28.16 -6.38 5.33
N ALA A 319 -28.70 -7.34 4.60
CA ALA A 319 -28.78 -8.74 5.00
C ALA A 319 -27.77 -9.58 4.21
N ALA A 320 -27.38 -10.72 4.80
CA ALA A 320 -26.50 -11.69 4.18
C ALA A 320 -27.25 -13.02 3.97
N TYR A 321 -27.08 -13.60 2.79
CA TYR A 321 -27.75 -14.81 2.37
C TYR A 321 -26.71 -15.87 1.96
N SER A 322 -26.72 -17.00 2.65
CA SER A 322 -25.82 -18.11 2.34
C SER A 322 -26.33 -18.90 1.13
N LYS A 323 -25.44 -19.71 0.53
CA LYS A 323 -25.79 -20.60 -0.57
C LYS A 323 -26.63 -21.81 -0.13
N GLU A 324 -26.98 -21.92 1.15
CA GLU A 324 -27.87 -23.01 1.63
C GLU A 324 -29.16 -22.98 0.80
N ASN A 325 -29.53 -24.13 0.22
CA ASN A 325 -30.69 -24.26 -0.68
C ASN A 325 -30.66 -23.33 -1.91
N ASP A 326 -29.48 -23.11 -2.51
CA ASP A 326 -29.34 -22.30 -3.73
C ASP A 326 -29.93 -20.89 -3.59
N TYR A 327 -29.64 -20.24 -2.47
CA TYR A 327 -30.10 -18.89 -2.13
C TYR A 327 -31.65 -18.73 -2.01
N ALA A 328 -32.35 -19.77 -1.59
CA ALA A 328 -33.82 -19.74 -1.52
C ALA A 328 -34.37 -18.54 -0.74
N THR A 329 -33.77 -18.22 0.43
CA THR A 329 -34.16 -17.05 1.22
C THR A 329 -33.90 -15.72 0.50
N PHE A 330 -32.83 -15.63 -0.29
CA PHE A 330 -32.57 -14.46 -1.12
C PHE A 330 -33.64 -14.29 -2.20
N VAL A 331 -33.98 -15.40 -2.88
CA VAL A 331 -35.05 -15.41 -3.88
C VAL A 331 -36.38 -14.97 -3.27
N GLU A 332 -36.77 -15.52 -2.09
CA GLU A 332 -37.96 -15.12 -1.36
C GLU A 332 -38.01 -13.59 -1.17
N LYS A 333 -36.90 -12.99 -0.69
CA LYS A 333 -36.85 -11.54 -0.46
C LYS A 333 -36.92 -10.72 -1.74
N VAL A 334 -36.30 -11.18 -2.83
CA VAL A 334 -36.40 -10.51 -4.14
C VAL A 334 -37.85 -10.59 -4.67
N VAL A 335 -38.49 -11.74 -4.55
CA VAL A 335 -39.90 -11.92 -4.96
C VAL A 335 -40.84 -11.03 -4.14
N GLU A 336 -40.67 -10.97 -2.81
CA GLU A 336 -41.41 -10.07 -1.92
C GLU A 336 -41.24 -8.59 -2.30
N ASP A 337 -40.01 -8.16 -2.57
CA ASP A 337 -39.70 -6.77 -2.94
C ASP A 337 -40.37 -6.39 -4.26
N VAL A 338 -40.27 -7.24 -5.27
CA VAL A 338 -40.86 -7.00 -6.59
C VAL A 338 -42.39 -7.00 -6.54
N ASP A 339 -43.00 -7.81 -5.67
CA ASP A 339 -44.45 -7.96 -5.57
C ASP A 339 -45.09 -6.93 -4.63
N GLY A 340 -44.30 -6.24 -3.78
CA GLY A 340 -44.75 -5.42 -2.66
C GLY A 340 -45.78 -4.35 -3.04
N ASP A 341 -45.48 -3.47 -3.98
CA ASP A 341 -46.36 -2.33 -4.32
C ASP A 341 -47.29 -2.58 -5.51
N ASN A 342 -46.94 -3.50 -6.43
CA ASN A 342 -47.61 -3.62 -7.72
C ASN A 342 -48.17 -5.01 -8.02
N GLN A 343 -48.03 -5.98 -7.14
CA GLN A 343 -48.48 -7.36 -7.34
C GLN A 343 -48.11 -7.90 -8.73
N VAL A 344 -46.85 -7.71 -9.16
CA VAL A 344 -46.39 -8.10 -10.50
C VAL A 344 -46.30 -9.59 -10.65
N ILE A 345 -46.11 -10.30 -9.55
CA ILE A 345 -45.90 -11.76 -9.49
C ILE A 345 -47.16 -12.46 -9.08
N THR A 346 -47.75 -12.14 -7.93
CA THR A 346 -48.87 -12.84 -7.33
C THR A 346 -50.21 -12.66 -8.07
N LYS A 347 -50.29 -11.71 -9.01
CA LYS A 347 -51.43 -11.60 -9.92
C LYS A 347 -51.53 -12.71 -10.96
N TYR A 348 -50.46 -13.50 -11.15
CA TYR A 348 -50.43 -14.58 -12.12
C TYR A 348 -50.47 -15.93 -11.43
N TYR A 349 -51.10 -16.88 -12.11
CA TYR A 349 -51.35 -18.22 -11.65
C TYR A 349 -50.71 -19.23 -12.60
N LYS A 350 -50.17 -20.32 -12.06
CA LYS A 350 -49.75 -21.52 -12.80
C LYS A 350 -50.78 -22.61 -12.69
N LEU A 351 -50.89 -23.46 -13.72
CA LEU A 351 -51.71 -24.67 -13.66
C LEU A 351 -51.13 -25.61 -12.61
N ASP A 352 -51.96 -25.99 -11.65
CA ASP A 352 -51.55 -26.83 -10.54
C ASP A 352 -52.70 -27.76 -10.11
N THR A 353 -52.52 -29.06 -10.22
CA THR A 353 -53.55 -30.07 -9.87
C THR A 353 -53.95 -30.00 -8.38
N ASN A 354 -53.10 -29.47 -7.53
CA ASN A 354 -53.32 -29.26 -6.10
C ASN A 354 -53.74 -27.82 -5.77
N GLY A 355 -53.88 -26.98 -6.77
CA GLY A 355 -54.22 -25.59 -6.63
C GLY A 355 -55.54 -25.34 -5.90
N THR A 356 -55.60 -24.19 -5.22
CA THR A 356 -56.75 -23.79 -4.41
C THR A 356 -57.77 -22.99 -5.20
N THR A 357 -57.40 -22.38 -6.33
CA THR A 357 -58.25 -21.60 -7.21
C THR A 357 -58.75 -22.49 -8.34
N THR A 358 -60.07 -22.55 -8.57
CA THR A 358 -60.66 -23.31 -9.67
C THR A 358 -61.15 -22.36 -10.75
N GLY A 359 -60.66 -22.51 -11.97
CA GLY A 359 -61.12 -21.78 -13.12
C GLY A 359 -62.47 -22.34 -13.67
N ASN A 360 -63.15 -21.55 -14.47
CA ASN A 360 -64.37 -21.94 -15.16
C ASN A 360 -64.18 -23.11 -16.13
N ASP A 361 -62.96 -23.42 -16.51
CA ASP A 361 -62.55 -24.59 -17.31
C ASP A 361 -62.43 -25.89 -16.47
N GLY A 362 -62.72 -25.80 -15.17
CA GLY A 362 -62.68 -26.91 -14.23
C GLY A 362 -61.26 -27.30 -13.80
N LYS A 363 -60.22 -26.56 -14.23
CA LYS A 363 -58.85 -26.81 -13.83
C LYS A 363 -58.49 -26.03 -12.57
N LYS A 364 -57.50 -26.50 -11.85
CA LYS A 364 -56.97 -25.88 -10.65
C LYS A 364 -55.71 -25.09 -10.92
N TYR A 365 -55.56 -24.00 -10.21
CA TYR A 365 -54.46 -23.06 -10.36
C TYR A 365 -53.89 -22.66 -8.98
N SER A 366 -52.62 -22.37 -8.92
CA SER A 366 -51.97 -21.76 -7.77
C SER A 366 -51.28 -20.45 -8.17
N PRO A 367 -51.26 -19.41 -7.31
CA PRO A 367 -50.44 -18.25 -7.55
C PRO A 367 -48.98 -18.66 -7.61
N LEU A 368 -48.15 -17.85 -8.25
CA LEU A 368 -46.68 -18.04 -8.19
C LEU A 368 -46.16 -17.80 -6.76
N SER A 369 -45.16 -18.55 -6.39
CA SER A 369 -44.46 -18.45 -5.11
C SER A 369 -42.96 -18.42 -5.36
N GLU A 370 -42.17 -18.14 -4.32
CA GLU A 370 -40.71 -18.17 -4.35
C GLU A 370 -40.13 -19.47 -4.92
N GLU A 371 -40.84 -20.59 -4.74
CA GLU A 371 -40.42 -21.89 -5.27
C GLU A 371 -40.37 -21.97 -6.81
N ASP A 372 -41.04 -21.03 -7.48
CA ASP A 372 -41.08 -20.96 -8.94
C ASP A 372 -39.86 -20.22 -9.52
N PHE A 373 -39.01 -19.68 -8.68
CA PHE A 373 -37.85 -18.91 -9.07
C PHE A 373 -36.54 -19.57 -8.67
N ILE A 374 -35.46 -19.19 -9.35
CA ILE A 374 -34.10 -19.65 -9.06
C ILE A 374 -33.12 -18.49 -9.08
N CYS A 375 -32.17 -18.52 -8.18
CA CYS A 375 -31.00 -17.66 -8.21
C CYS A 375 -29.82 -18.42 -8.82
N THR A 376 -29.19 -17.83 -9.81
CA THR A 376 -28.03 -18.40 -10.49
C THR A 376 -26.85 -17.44 -10.41
N TYR A 377 -25.73 -17.92 -9.87
CA TYR A 377 -24.45 -17.23 -9.94
C TYR A 377 -23.55 -17.95 -10.93
N THR A 378 -23.36 -17.34 -12.12
CA THR A 378 -22.68 -17.96 -13.24
C THR A 378 -21.20 -17.57 -13.27
N THR A 379 -20.34 -18.56 -13.08
CA THR A 379 -18.87 -18.44 -13.16
C THR A 379 -18.28 -19.23 -14.31
N GLU A 380 -19.09 -20.06 -15.00
CA GLU A 380 -18.65 -20.88 -16.13
C GLU A 380 -18.22 -20.00 -17.31
N GLY A 381 -17.04 -20.27 -17.85
CA GLY A 381 -16.47 -19.48 -18.95
C GLY A 381 -15.94 -18.10 -18.55
N LYS A 382 -16.06 -17.70 -17.28
CA LYS A 382 -15.56 -16.44 -16.78
C LYS A 382 -14.08 -16.51 -16.37
N GLU A 383 -13.36 -15.39 -16.50
CA GLU A 383 -11.96 -15.29 -16.11
C GLU A 383 -11.82 -15.44 -14.58
N LYS A 384 -10.93 -16.36 -14.17
CA LYS A 384 -10.63 -16.59 -12.76
C LYS A 384 -9.69 -15.52 -12.22
N ILE A 385 -10.01 -14.99 -11.04
CA ILE A 385 -9.12 -14.16 -10.26
C ILE A 385 -8.44 -15.04 -9.22
N ILE A 386 -7.11 -15.16 -9.32
CA ILE A 386 -6.32 -16.10 -8.51
C ILE A 386 -5.37 -15.31 -7.63
N PHE A 387 -5.31 -15.66 -6.34
CA PHE A 387 -4.36 -15.03 -5.43
C PHE A 387 -2.97 -15.68 -5.57
N GLY A 388 -2.03 -14.91 -6.06
CA GLY A 388 -0.60 -15.12 -6.25
C GLY A 388 -0.02 -16.46 -5.84
N LYS A 389 0.85 -16.45 -4.82
CA LYS A 389 1.54 -17.67 -4.33
C LYS A 389 0.62 -18.77 -3.80
N LYS A 390 -0.58 -18.45 -3.37
CA LYS A 390 -1.55 -19.44 -2.88
C LYS A 390 -2.22 -20.23 -4.01
N ASN A 391 -2.19 -19.69 -5.23
CA ASN A 391 -2.86 -20.26 -6.41
C ASN A 391 -4.33 -20.63 -6.13
N THR A 392 -4.99 -19.83 -5.30
CA THR A 392 -6.39 -20.02 -4.88
C THR A 392 -7.26 -19.09 -5.70
N THR A 393 -8.33 -19.63 -6.30
CA THR A 393 -9.36 -18.80 -6.95
C THR A 393 -10.11 -18.04 -5.88
N ILE A 394 -10.12 -16.71 -5.97
CA ILE A 394 -10.74 -15.81 -5.00
C ILE A 394 -11.91 -15.01 -5.57
N GLY A 395 -12.19 -15.16 -6.86
CA GLY A 395 -13.27 -14.48 -7.56
C GLY A 395 -13.28 -14.81 -9.04
N TYR A 396 -14.20 -14.18 -9.73
CA TYR A 396 -14.33 -14.24 -11.17
C TYR A 396 -14.68 -12.87 -11.74
N LYS A 397 -14.00 -12.49 -12.80
CA LYS A 397 -14.32 -11.28 -13.54
C LYS A 397 -15.62 -11.51 -14.34
N ASP A 398 -16.48 -10.50 -14.37
CA ASP A 398 -17.75 -10.51 -15.11
C ASP A 398 -18.67 -11.70 -14.75
N ALA A 399 -18.58 -12.22 -13.53
CA ALA A 399 -19.54 -13.18 -13.03
C ALA A 399 -20.93 -12.55 -12.88
N GLU A 400 -21.98 -13.31 -13.16
CA GLU A 400 -23.35 -12.79 -13.22
C GLU A 400 -24.24 -13.46 -12.18
N LEU A 401 -24.97 -12.62 -11.43
CA LEU A 401 -26.04 -13.06 -10.55
C LEU A 401 -27.39 -12.78 -11.21
N GLN A 402 -28.23 -13.77 -11.30
CA GLN A 402 -29.58 -13.65 -11.86
C GLN A 402 -30.62 -14.33 -10.98
N VAL A 403 -31.78 -13.72 -10.86
CA VAL A 403 -33.00 -14.36 -10.33
C VAL A 403 -34.03 -14.36 -11.45
N ALA A 404 -34.60 -15.51 -11.73
CA ALA A 404 -35.59 -15.68 -12.82
C ALA A 404 -36.53 -16.85 -12.53
N LEU A 405 -37.61 -16.94 -13.30
CA LEU A 405 -38.47 -18.11 -13.30
C LEU A 405 -37.66 -19.38 -13.64
N LYS A 406 -37.86 -20.47 -12.88
CA LYS A 406 -37.19 -21.76 -13.10
C LYS A 406 -37.52 -22.36 -14.46
N ASP A 407 -38.79 -22.23 -14.88
CA ASP A 407 -39.27 -22.65 -16.18
C ASP A 407 -39.57 -21.45 -17.04
N SER A 408 -38.72 -21.18 -18.03
CA SER A 408 -38.90 -20.06 -18.97
C SER A 408 -40.11 -20.23 -19.90
N GLU A 409 -40.61 -21.46 -20.05
CA GLU A 409 -41.76 -21.82 -20.89
C GLU A 409 -43.06 -21.97 -20.07
N ILE A 410 -43.02 -21.62 -18.79
CA ILE A 410 -44.18 -21.72 -17.90
C ILE A 410 -45.38 -20.95 -18.47
N LYS A 411 -46.56 -21.63 -18.53
CA LYS A 411 -47.79 -20.98 -18.90
C LYS A 411 -48.43 -20.33 -17.69
N LEU A 412 -48.60 -19.01 -17.78
CA LEU A 412 -49.19 -18.17 -16.73
C LEU A 412 -50.54 -17.67 -17.12
N TYR A 413 -51.46 -17.58 -16.15
CA TYR A 413 -52.86 -17.23 -16.32
C TYR A 413 -53.22 -16.06 -15.42
N ALA A 414 -54.03 -15.12 -15.94
CA ALA A 414 -54.78 -14.18 -15.13
C ALA A 414 -56.17 -14.79 -14.86
N ILE A 415 -56.66 -14.70 -13.63
CA ILE A 415 -57.99 -15.18 -13.25
C ILE A 415 -58.83 -13.97 -12.84
N THR A 416 -59.91 -13.75 -13.62
CA THR A 416 -60.88 -12.66 -13.36
C THR A 416 -62.28 -13.28 -13.44
N ASP A 417 -63.07 -13.08 -12.41
CA ASP A 417 -64.44 -13.63 -12.31
C ASP A 417 -64.48 -15.17 -12.65
N ASP A 418 -63.54 -15.91 -12.04
CA ASP A 418 -63.29 -17.36 -12.25
C ASP A 418 -62.87 -17.72 -13.68
N GLN A 419 -62.71 -16.77 -14.58
CA GLN A 419 -62.22 -17.01 -15.93
C GLN A 419 -60.69 -16.99 -15.98
N ALA A 420 -60.07 -18.15 -16.25
CA ALA A 420 -58.64 -18.27 -16.46
C ALA A 420 -58.28 -17.97 -17.92
N SER A 421 -57.40 -16.99 -18.13
CA SER A 421 -56.89 -16.60 -19.45
C SER A 421 -55.40 -16.65 -19.47
N GLU A 422 -54.78 -17.37 -20.42
CA GLU A 422 -53.34 -17.47 -20.59
C GLU A 422 -52.78 -16.05 -20.96
N VAL A 423 -51.71 -15.65 -20.26
CA VAL A 423 -51.02 -14.39 -20.48
C VAL A 423 -49.60 -14.67 -20.93
N THR A 424 -49.37 -14.73 -22.23
CA THR A 424 -48.11 -15.11 -22.84
C THR A 424 -46.95 -14.14 -22.59
N SER A 425 -47.29 -12.88 -22.25
CA SER A 425 -46.27 -11.85 -21.89
C SER A 425 -45.83 -11.93 -20.42
N ALA A 426 -46.56 -12.62 -19.55
CA ALA A 426 -46.32 -12.59 -18.12
C ALA A 426 -44.91 -13.06 -17.70
N PRO A 427 -44.36 -14.15 -18.23
CA PRO A 427 -43.00 -14.58 -17.87
C PRO A 427 -41.93 -13.49 -18.15
N VAL A 428 -42.08 -12.81 -19.29
CA VAL A 428 -41.16 -11.72 -19.67
C VAL A 428 -41.32 -10.50 -18.77
N GLU A 429 -42.56 -10.15 -18.42
CA GLU A 429 -42.86 -9.02 -17.52
C GLU A 429 -42.28 -9.25 -16.13
N ILE A 430 -42.44 -10.46 -15.58
CA ILE A 430 -41.93 -10.85 -14.26
C ILE A 430 -40.40 -10.80 -14.25
N ASN A 431 -39.74 -11.47 -15.20
CA ASN A 431 -38.27 -11.47 -15.27
C ASN A 431 -37.70 -10.06 -15.46
N LYS A 432 -38.38 -9.20 -16.21
CA LYS A 432 -38.00 -7.80 -16.38
C LYS A 432 -38.15 -6.99 -15.07
N ALA A 433 -39.20 -7.22 -14.30
CA ALA A 433 -39.41 -6.56 -13.02
C ALA A 433 -38.34 -6.97 -12.00
N ILE A 434 -38.02 -8.26 -11.94
CA ILE A 434 -36.91 -8.79 -11.10
C ILE A 434 -35.56 -8.19 -11.51
N ALA A 435 -35.24 -8.22 -12.81
CA ALA A 435 -34.00 -7.63 -13.30
C ALA A 435 -33.89 -6.13 -12.99
N LYS A 436 -35.02 -5.42 -13.05
CA LYS A 436 -35.05 -4.00 -12.65
C LYS A 436 -34.77 -3.83 -11.17
N ALA A 437 -35.41 -4.57 -10.29
CA ALA A 437 -35.19 -4.48 -8.84
C ALA A 437 -33.71 -4.73 -8.47
N LEU A 438 -33.10 -5.75 -9.09
CA LEU A 438 -31.67 -6.06 -8.88
C LEU A 438 -30.72 -5.04 -9.54
N THR A 439 -31.17 -4.29 -10.54
CA THR A 439 -30.41 -3.18 -11.12
C THR A 439 -30.53 -1.93 -10.26
N ASP A 440 -31.70 -1.63 -9.76
CA ASP A 440 -31.95 -0.47 -8.90
C ASP A 440 -31.26 -0.62 -7.54
N ASN A 441 -31.14 -1.84 -7.04
CA ASN A 441 -30.44 -2.20 -5.81
C ASN A 441 -29.57 -3.45 -6.04
N PRO A 442 -28.32 -3.28 -6.51
CA PRO A 442 -27.49 -4.41 -6.92
C PRO A 442 -26.99 -5.22 -5.72
N PRO A 443 -27.23 -6.55 -5.74
CA PRO A 443 -26.67 -7.43 -4.74
C PRO A 443 -25.16 -7.60 -4.92
N THR A 444 -24.44 -7.77 -3.82
CA THR A 444 -23.00 -8.04 -3.80
C THR A 444 -22.76 -9.52 -3.53
N VAL A 445 -22.01 -10.18 -4.41
CA VAL A 445 -21.63 -11.61 -4.24
C VAL A 445 -20.21 -11.70 -3.72
N TYR A 446 -20.04 -12.44 -2.62
CA TYR A 446 -18.74 -12.82 -2.07
C TYR A 446 -18.44 -14.26 -2.47
N TYR A 447 -17.63 -14.42 -3.53
CA TYR A 447 -17.25 -15.74 -4.00
C TYR A 447 -16.45 -16.48 -2.92
N GLU A 448 -16.93 -17.66 -2.49
CA GLU A 448 -16.31 -18.45 -1.40
C GLU A 448 -15.99 -17.62 -0.14
N GLY A 449 -16.72 -16.52 0.08
CA GLY A 449 -16.47 -15.59 1.17
C GLY A 449 -15.25 -14.66 1.00
N TYR A 450 -14.56 -14.68 -0.14
CA TYR A 450 -13.38 -13.86 -0.36
C TYR A 450 -13.73 -12.39 -0.57
N CYS A 451 -12.95 -11.54 0.08
CA CYS A 451 -13.01 -10.10 0.00
C CYS A 451 -11.63 -9.49 0.24
N TYR A 452 -11.51 -8.18 0.04
CA TYR A 452 -10.28 -7.47 0.37
C TYR A 452 -10.56 -6.18 1.12
N TYR A 453 -9.55 -5.70 1.83
CA TYR A 453 -9.55 -4.44 2.57
C TYR A 453 -8.36 -3.60 2.12
N VAL A 454 -8.58 -2.32 1.89
CA VAL A 454 -7.51 -1.36 1.62
C VAL A 454 -7.23 -0.59 2.90
N VAL A 455 -6.01 -0.72 3.42
CA VAL A 455 -5.56 -0.08 4.64
C VAL A 455 -4.51 0.97 4.29
N PRO A 456 -4.84 2.27 4.28
CA PRO A 456 -3.86 3.33 4.12
C PRO A 456 -2.78 3.24 5.21
N ILE A 457 -1.51 3.33 4.82
CA ILE A 457 -0.41 3.18 5.76
C ILE A 457 -0.14 4.50 6.46
N ARG A 458 -0.47 4.55 7.76
CA ARG A 458 -0.26 5.74 8.57
C ARG A 458 1.21 5.89 8.95
N HIS A 459 1.78 7.07 8.68
CA HIS A 459 3.16 7.39 9.06
C HIS A 459 3.24 8.03 10.42
N PHE A 460 2.53 9.15 10.65
CA PHE A 460 2.49 9.78 11.97
C PHE A 460 1.33 9.28 12.80
N ALA A 461 1.57 9.01 14.07
CA ALA A 461 0.57 8.52 14.99
C ALA A 461 -0.55 9.56 15.23
N LYS A 462 -1.70 9.09 15.73
CA LYS A 462 -2.79 9.97 16.14
C LYS A 462 -2.31 10.97 17.19
N GLY A 463 -2.59 12.26 16.95
CA GLY A 463 -2.16 13.36 17.82
C GLY A 463 -0.76 13.91 17.51
N GLU A 464 0.04 13.28 16.63
CA GLU A 464 1.29 13.86 16.12
C GLU A 464 1.03 14.82 14.96
N VAL A 465 -0.02 14.57 14.19
CA VAL A 465 -0.55 15.42 13.12
C VAL A 465 -2.01 15.69 13.42
N ALA A 466 -2.56 16.79 12.94
CA ALA A 466 -3.97 17.10 13.12
C ALA A 466 -4.85 15.98 12.57
N ASP A 467 -5.83 15.54 13.35
CA ASP A 467 -6.80 14.57 12.89
C ASP A 467 -7.74 15.25 11.86
N TYR A 468 -8.07 14.51 10.80
CA TYR A 468 -9.07 14.96 9.84
C TYR A 468 -10.47 14.84 10.45
N THR A 469 -11.22 15.93 10.39
CA THR A 469 -12.57 16.01 10.96
C THR A 469 -13.64 16.30 9.89
N GLY A 470 -13.28 16.19 8.63
CA GLY A 470 -14.12 16.48 7.47
C GLY A 470 -13.74 17.76 6.73
N GLY A 471 -14.29 17.99 5.55
CA GLY A 471 -14.01 19.13 4.68
C GLY A 471 -12.74 18.98 3.83
N GLU A 472 -12.10 20.08 3.48
CA GLU A 472 -10.87 20.06 2.69
C GLU A 472 -9.63 19.78 3.54
N TYR A 473 -8.66 19.08 2.96
CA TYR A 473 -7.38 18.87 3.60
C TYR A 473 -6.60 20.17 3.71
N GLN A 474 -5.81 20.26 4.76
CA GLN A 474 -4.94 21.39 5.04
C GLN A 474 -3.51 20.91 5.28
N SER A 475 -2.57 21.82 5.22
CA SER A 475 -1.14 21.53 5.41
C SER A 475 -0.84 20.81 6.74
N ASN A 476 -1.59 21.08 7.81
CA ASN A 476 -1.45 20.40 9.09
C ASN A 476 -1.97 18.94 9.10
N HIS A 477 -2.65 18.49 8.05
CA HIS A 477 -3.06 17.10 7.85
C HIS A 477 -2.00 16.25 7.13
N LEU A 478 -1.03 16.89 6.46
CA LEU A 478 0.00 16.19 5.69
C LEU A 478 0.86 15.28 6.58
N GLY A 479 1.18 14.11 6.07
CA GLY A 479 2.01 13.11 6.75
C GLY A 479 1.23 12.11 7.60
N ARG A 480 -0.11 12.18 7.64
CA ARG A 480 -0.91 11.12 8.29
C ARG A 480 -0.70 9.78 7.59
N TYR A 481 -0.81 9.77 6.28
CA TYR A 481 -0.64 8.57 5.46
C TYR A 481 0.48 8.75 4.45
N GLY A 482 1.22 7.68 4.20
CA GLY A 482 2.33 7.60 3.29
C GLY A 482 3.47 6.75 3.83
N ILE A 483 4.51 6.59 3.04
CA ILE A 483 5.68 5.79 3.40
C ILE A 483 6.95 6.61 3.26
N VAL A 484 7.72 6.65 4.33
CA VAL A 484 9.04 7.29 4.38
C VAL A 484 10.11 6.20 4.39
N ARG A 485 11.14 6.34 3.54
CA ARG A 485 12.27 5.40 3.47
C ARG A 485 12.92 5.16 4.84
N ASN A 486 13.60 4.04 4.97
CA ASN A 486 14.32 3.64 6.17
C ASN A 486 13.43 3.46 7.42
N ASN A 487 12.11 3.35 7.25
CA ASN A 487 11.17 3.02 8.30
C ASN A 487 10.62 1.59 8.15
N TYR A 488 10.20 1.02 9.26
CA TYR A 488 9.54 -0.27 9.32
C TYR A 488 8.10 -0.09 9.83
N TYR A 489 7.14 -0.36 8.98
CA TYR A 489 5.71 -0.29 9.26
C TYR A 489 5.21 -1.70 9.60
N GLN A 490 4.73 -1.87 10.81
CA GLN A 490 4.11 -3.11 11.27
C GLN A 490 2.60 -2.89 11.42
N ILE A 491 1.83 -3.48 10.53
CA ILE A 491 0.37 -3.43 10.54
C ILE A 491 -0.11 -4.68 11.27
N THR A 492 -0.91 -4.49 12.31
CA THR A 492 -1.53 -5.59 13.06
C THR A 492 -3.04 -5.53 12.88
N ILE A 493 -3.61 -6.61 12.36
CA ILE A 493 -5.06 -6.77 12.22
C ILE A 493 -5.58 -7.27 13.57
N ASN A 494 -6.40 -6.46 14.22
CA ASN A 494 -6.96 -6.79 15.53
C ASN A 494 -8.31 -7.49 15.41
N ASP A 495 -9.17 -7.04 14.48
CA ASP A 495 -10.49 -7.62 14.25
C ASP A 495 -11.04 -7.22 12.87
N ILE A 496 -11.99 -8.03 12.36
CA ILE A 496 -12.77 -7.74 11.17
C ILE A 496 -14.25 -7.98 11.49
N THR A 497 -15.05 -6.94 11.46
CA THR A 497 -16.45 -6.99 11.88
C THR A 497 -17.45 -6.95 10.73
N GLN A 498 -17.01 -6.51 9.56
CA GLN A 498 -17.82 -6.43 8.34
C GLN A 498 -17.02 -6.94 7.14
N PRO A 499 -17.68 -7.42 6.08
CA PRO A 499 -16.99 -7.81 4.86
C PRO A 499 -16.30 -6.60 4.21
N GLY A 500 -15.14 -6.86 3.60
CA GLY A 500 -14.46 -5.91 2.73
C GLY A 500 -15.14 -5.80 1.36
N GLU A 501 -14.39 -5.31 0.37
CA GLU A 501 -14.86 -5.26 -1.00
C GLU A 501 -14.88 -6.67 -1.62
N PRO A 502 -15.88 -7.00 -2.45
CA PRO A 502 -15.90 -8.24 -3.20
C PRO A 502 -14.81 -8.23 -4.28
N ILE A 503 -14.28 -9.40 -4.60
CA ILE A 503 -13.22 -9.53 -5.59
C ILE A 503 -13.84 -9.84 -6.96
N THR A 504 -14.04 -8.81 -7.76
CA THR A 504 -14.65 -8.89 -9.09
C THR A 504 -13.71 -8.42 -10.21
N ASP A 505 -12.58 -7.80 -9.87
CA ASP A 505 -11.55 -7.36 -10.79
C ASP A 505 -10.19 -7.94 -10.37
N PRO A 506 -9.26 -8.26 -11.29
CA PRO A 506 -7.92 -8.75 -10.96
C PRO A 506 -7.02 -7.71 -10.28
N THR A 507 -7.39 -6.45 -10.31
CA THR A 507 -6.65 -5.32 -9.70
C THR A 507 -7.53 -4.60 -8.69
N VAL A 508 -6.88 -3.87 -7.78
CA VAL A 508 -7.55 -2.96 -6.84
C VAL A 508 -7.48 -1.55 -7.41
N ASP A 509 -8.64 -1.02 -7.82
CA ASP A 509 -8.72 0.37 -8.28
C ASP A 509 -8.46 1.33 -7.12
N PRO A 510 -7.38 2.13 -7.16
CA PRO A 510 -7.14 3.17 -6.19
C PRO A 510 -8.04 4.37 -6.52
N SER A 511 -9.15 4.50 -5.79
CA SER A 511 -10.09 5.60 -5.98
C SER A 511 -9.46 6.98 -5.68
N THR A 512 -10.10 8.04 -6.18
CA THR A 512 -9.74 9.44 -5.87
C THR A 512 -10.31 9.91 -4.53
N ASP A 513 -10.91 9.01 -3.74
CA ASP A 513 -11.41 9.33 -2.42
C ASP A 513 -10.29 9.76 -1.47
N LYS A 514 -10.66 10.52 -0.45
CA LYS A 514 -9.71 10.94 0.57
C LYS A 514 -9.18 9.76 1.38
N ASP A 515 -7.95 9.84 1.82
CA ASP A 515 -7.29 8.77 2.59
C ASP A 515 -8.05 8.35 3.85
N ASP A 516 -8.77 9.30 4.49
CA ASP A 516 -9.53 9.05 5.72
C ASP A 516 -10.95 8.50 5.46
N GLU A 517 -11.45 8.58 4.23
CA GLU A 517 -12.76 8.09 3.86
C GLU A 517 -12.66 6.59 3.57
N THR A 518 -12.80 5.77 4.62
CA THR A 518 -12.79 4.31 4.50
C THR A 518 -14.19 3.76 4.69
N ASN A 519 -14.61 2.90 3.77
CA ASN A 519 -15.91 2.21 3.85
C ASN A 519 -15.78 0.84 4.54
N TYR A 520 -14.65 0.55 5.21
CA TYR A 520 -14.36 -0.79 5.70
C TYR A 520 -14.27 -0.83 7.22
N TRP A 521 -14.73 -1.95 7.76
CA TRP A 521 -14.75 -2.22 9.19
C TRP A 521 -13.64 -3.22 9.56
N ILE A 522 -12.40 -2.85 9.25
CA ILE A 522 -11.21 -3.55 9.69
C ILE A 522 -10.53 -2.73 10.79
N ASN A 523 -10.34 -3.36 11.94
CA ASN A 523 -9.62 -2.75 13.06
C ASN A 523 -8.15 -3.12 12.95
N VAL A 524 -7.32 -2.15 12.61
CA VAL A 524 -5.86 -2.31 12.50
C VAL A 524 -5.14 -1.35 13.42
N SER A 525 -3.99 -1.77 13.90
CA SER A 525 -3.01 -0.89 14.53
C SER A 525 -1.73 -0.87 13.70
N ILE A 526 -1.16 0.33 13.51
CA ILE A 526 0.07 0.51 12.73
C ILE A 526 1.14 1.04 13.67
N LYS A 527 2.26 0.32 13.75
CA LYS A 527 3.43 0.72 14.50
C LYS A 527 4.55 1.08 13.54
N VAL A 528 5.01 2.31 13.61
CA VAL A 528 6.17 2.78 12.85
C VAL A 528 7.41 2.62 13.71
N LEU A 529 8.37 1.89 13.19
CA LEU A 529 9.64 1.62 13.86
C LEU A 529 10.76 2.21 13.01
N SER A 530 11.67 2.94 13.64
CA SER A 530 12.89 3.33 12.96
C SER A 530 13.67 2.06 12.59
N TRP A 531 14.04 1.94 11.34
CA TRP A 531 14.96 0.92 10.91
C TRP A 531 16.36 1.43 11.27
N LYS A 532 17.08 0.76 12.21
CA LYS A 532 18.32 1.27 12.82
C LYS A 532 19.24 1.95 11.80
N VAL A 533 19.64 3.16 12.12
CA VAL A 533 20.62 3.91 11.36
C VAL A 533 21.99 3.26 11.52
N ARG A 534 22.73 3.18 10.45
CA ARG A 534 24.12 2.76 10.45
C ARG A 534 25.00 3.96 10.12
N THR A 535 26.01 4.20 10.92
CA THR A 535 27.06 5.16 10.64
C THR A 535 28.29 4.42 10.14
N GLN A 536 29.00 5.04 9.23
CA GLN A 536 30.23 4.52 8.69
C GLN A 536 31.30 5.59 8.76
N ASP A 537 32.41 5.28 9.40
CA ASP A 537 33.59 6.15 9.38
C ASP A 537 34.44 5.77 8.15
N VAL A 538 34.75 6.76 7.35
CA VAL A 538 35.53 6.61 6.12
C VAL A 538 36.88 7.28 6.31
N ILE A 539 37.95 6.55 6.09
CA ILE A 539 39.31 7.08 5.94
C ILE A 539 39.54 7.25 4.43
N LEU A 540 39.74 8.47 4.01
CA LEU A 540 39.93 8.84 2.61
C LEU A 540 41.40 8.91 2.23
#